data_46d37154d7a9a6c067335ca54617dc01
#
_entry.id   46d37154d7a9a6c067335ca54617dc01
#
_cell.length_a   1.000
_cell.length_b   1.000
_cell.length_c   1.000
_cell.angle_alpha   90.00
_cell.angle_beta   90.00
_cell.angle_gamma   90.00
#
_symmetry.space_group_name_H-M   'P 1'
#
loop_
_entity.id
_entity.type
_entity.pdbx_description
1 polymer ?
#
loop_
_entity_poly.entity_id
_entity_poly.type
_entity_poly.pdbx_seq_one_letter_code
_entity_poly.pdbx_strand_id
1 'polypeptide(L)'
;MLITAALFGLAPALLLLVLAVVERARSAQRVASPGARFTPAEGATVLYDALLLNADRKAVAAALIDLAVRRKVRLLVDADAAESGGSRKRAPVGMEIVDGATFTPEELSVLEALFGPDHTPGRVRRFSSDARALHRRVRGVLDETEKRLASAGLIARGRRGWATFLIRVAAVLVIGVCLLLLVAAWAVSEPGAALYVVLIAGLVVAIAAIAVAPRPWRRFRPAAQPMRAHLAGMREYIALAEAEPLRFSQSAGGAEPVSYTHLTLPTKA
;
A
#
# COMPACT_ATOMS: atom_id res chain seq x y z
N MET A 1 14.78 8.43 -42.54
CA MET A 1 14.98 7.75 -41.24
C MET A 1 14.64 8.62 -40.01
N LEU A 2 15.09 9.89 -39.93
CA LEU A 2 14.78 10.74 -38.76
C LEU A 2 13.26 10.94 -38.55
N ILE A 3 12.51 11.24 -39.62
CA ILE A 3 11.04 11.40 -39.59
C ILE A 3 10.35 10.10 -39.17
N THR A 4 10.84 8.96 -39.65
CA THR A 4 10.30 7.64 -39.30
C THR A 4 10.53 7.34 -37.81
N ALA A 5 11.72 7.64 -37.27
CA ALA A 5 12.05 7.48 -35.87
C ALA A 5 11.20 8.40 -34.97
N ALA A 6 10.98 9.65 -35.38
CA ALA A 6 10.13 10.59 -34.65
C ALA A 6 8.66 10.13 -34.65
N LEU A 7 8.14 9.67 -35.82
CA LEU A 7 6.75 9.29 -36.01
C LEU A 7 6.40 7.95 -35.31
N PHE A 8 7.26 6.94 -35.42
CA PHE A 8 7.01 5.60 -34.90
C PHE A 8 7.66 5.30 -33.55
N GLY A 9 8.62 6.09 -33.10
CA GLY A 9 9.30 5.97 -31.83
C GLY A 9 8.84 7.01 -30.81
N LEU A 10 9.24 8.27 -31.03
CA LEU A 10 9.08 9.34 -30.04
C LEU A 10 7.62 9.78 -29.86
N ALA A 11 6.87 10.00 -30.93
CA ALA A 11 5.49 10.52 -30.87
C ALA A 11 4.53 9.55 -30.12
N PRO A 12 4.48 8.24 -30.42
CA PRO A 12 3.65 7.31 -29.67
C PRO A 12 4.13 7.14 -28.24
N ALA A 13 5.44 7.21 -27.96
CA ALA A 13 5.95 7.16 -26.59
C ALA A 13 5.45 8.34 -25.75
N LEU A 14 5.48 9.55 -26.28
CA LEU A 14 4.96 10.76 -25.64
C LEU A 14 3.44 10.66 -25.38
N LEU A 15 2.68 10.19 -26.37
CA LEU A 15 1.24 9.96 -26.22
C LEU A 15 0.96 8.99 -25.08
N LEU A 16 1.67 7.88 -25.02
CA LEU A 16 1.53 6.88 -23.96
C LEU A 16 1.90 7.45 -22.58
N LEU A 17 2.93 8.28 -22.49
CA LEU A 17 3.29 8.96 -21.26
C LEU A 17 2.16 9.89 -20.79
N VAL A 18 1.58 10.70 -21.67
CA VAL A 18 0.45 11.56 -21.36
C VAL A 18 -0.75 10.74 -20.86
N LEU A 19 -1.10 9.66 -21.57
CA LEU A 19 -2.16 8.75 -21.15
C LEU A 19 -1.87 8.11 -19.78
N ALA A 20 -0.64 7.70 -19.51
CA ALA A 20 -0.22 7.16 -18.22
C ALA A 20 -0.37 8.18 -17.09
N VAL A 21 0.03 9.45 -17.33
CA VAL A 21 -0.14 10.55 -16.37
C VAL A 21 -1.62 10.84 -16.10
N VAL A 22 -2.46 10.89 -17.13
CA VAL A 22 -3.90 11.11 -17.00
C VAL A 22 -4.56 9.97 -16.20
N GLU A 23 -4.24 8.70 -16.51
CA GLU A 23 -4.77 7.56 -15.75
C GLU A 23 -4.24 7.56 -14.30
N ARG A 24 -3.01 7.98 -14.07
CA ARG A 24 -2.46 8.15 -12.71
C ARG A 24 -3.21 9.23 -11.93
N ALA A 25 -3.49 10.38 -12.55
CA ALA A 25 -4.28 11.45 -11.93
C ALA A 25 -5.70 10.97 -11.58
N ARG A 26 -6.35 10.23 -12.51
CA ARG A 26 -7.66 9.61 -12.27
C ARG A 26 -7.63 8.56 -11.14
N SER A 27 -6.52 7.82 -11.00
CA SER A 27 -6.37 6.81 -9.95
C SER A 27 -6.20 7.40 -8.55
N ALA A 28 -5.77 8.64 -8.44
CA ALA A 28 -5.46 9.29 -7.16
C ALA A 28 -6.70 9.50 -6.28
N GLN A 29 -7.91 9.65 -6.85
CA GLN A 29 -9.22 9.78 -6.17
C GLN A 29 -9.13 10.45 -4.79
N ARG A 30 -8.53 11.66 -4.78
CA ARG A 30 -8.33 12.41 -3.55
C ARG A 30 -9.67 12.67 -2.86
N VAL A 31 -9.70 12.50 -1.54
CA VAL A 31 -10.84 12.83 -0.70
C VAL A 31 -10.42 14.00 0.17
N ALA A 32 -11.24 15.04 0.21
CA ALA A 32 -11.03 16.16 1.14
C ALA A 32 -11.26 15.67 2.57
N SER A 33 -10.35 16.01 3.47
CA SER A 33 -10.55 15.79 4.89
C SER A 33 -11.56 16.80 5.43
N PRO A 34 -12.56 16.37 6.19
CA PRO A 34 -13.49 17.28 6.87
C PRO A 34 -12.89 17.91 8.14
N GLY A 35 -11.60 17.73 8.38
CA GLY A 35 -10.89 18.08 9.59
C GLY A 35 -10.49 16.86 10.42
N ALA A 36 -9.59 17.07 11.38
CA ALA A 36 -9.06 16.01 12.24
C ALA A 36 -10.17 15.32 13.04
N ARG A 37 -10.16 13.98 13.05
CA ARG A 37 -11.11 13.14 13.80
C ARG A 37 -10.37 12.11 14.63
N PHE A 38 -10.87 11.83 15.84
CA PHE A 38 -10.17 10.97 16.81
C PHE A 38 -10.88 9.65 17.07
N THR A 39 -12.11 9.46 16.60
CA THR A 39 -12.89 8.24 16.86
C THR A 39 -13.06 7.43 15.57
N PRO A 40 -12.94 6.08 15.64
CA PRO A 40 -13.27 5.23 14.51
C PRO A 40 -14.76 5.36 14.13
N ALA A 41 -15.10 5.07 12.88
CA ALA A 41 -16.49 5.01 12.46
C ALA A 41 -17.16 3.78 13.09
N GLU A 42 -18.43 3.92 13.50
CA GLU A 42 -19.21 2.81 14.03
C GLU A 42 -19.34 1.69 12.98
N GLY A 43 -19.13 0.44 13.40
CA GLY A 43 -19.21 -0.72 12.51
C GLY A 43 -18.07 -0.86 11.49
N ALA A 44 -17.06 0.02 11.54
CA ALA A 44 -15.88 -0.11 10.70
C ALA A 44 -15.01 -1.30 11.14
N THR A 45 -14.59 -2.12 10.18
CA THR A 45 -13.58 -3.15 10.40
C THR A 45 -12.25 -2.71 9.81
N VAL A 46 -11.14 -3.10 10.43
CA VAL A 46 -9.80 -2.72 9.99
C VAL A 46 -9.54 -3.13 8.53
N LEU A 47 -10.11 -4.27 8.09
CA LEU A 47 -10.01 -4.72 6.70
C LEU A 47 -10.75 -3.79 5.74
N TYR A 48 -11.95 -3.33 6.09
CA TYR A 48 -12.72 -2.40 5.26
C TYR A 48 -12.00 -1.07 5.14
N ASP A 49 -11.51 -0.54 6.25
CA ASP A 49 -10.77 0.72 6.30
C ASP A 49 -9.50 0.65 5.46
N ALA A 50 -8.74 -0.45 5.57
CA ALA A 50 -7.55 -0.65 4.78
C ALA A 50 -7.85 -0.71 3.27
N LEU A 51 -8.95 -1.37 2.87
CA LEU A 51 -9.39 -1.44 1.47
C LEU A 51 -9.89 -0.08 0.95
N LEU A 52 -10.61 0.69 1.77
CA LEU A 52 -11.06 2.05 1.43
C LEU A 52 -9.89 3.04 1.29
N LEU A 53 -8.78 2.79 1.99
CA LEU A 53 -7.53 3.56 1.88
C LEU A 53 -6.58 3.03 0.79
N ASN A 54 -6.93 1.96 0.04
CA ASN A 54 -6.04 1.25 -0.89
C ASN A 54 -4.75 0.73 -0.22
N ALA A 55 -4.82 0.38 1.06
CA ALA A 55 -3.70 -0.11 1.86
C ALA A 55 -3.66 -1.64 1.97
N ASP A 56 -4.02 -2.37 0.90
CA ASP A 56 -4.14 -3.83 0.85
C ASP A 56 -2.96 -4.57 1.47
N ARG A 57 -1.74 -4.09 1.22
CA ARG A 57 -0.51 -4.73 1.73
C ARG A 57 -0.38 -4.66 3.25
N LYS A 58 -1.01 -3.67 3.87
CA LYS A 58 -0.98 -3.45 5.32
C LYS A 58 -2.23 -3.99 6.02
N ALA A 59 -3.28 -4.33 5.26
CA ALA A 59 -4.59 -4.69 5.79
C ALA A 59 -4.53 -5.82 6.82
N VAL A 60 -3.89 -6.94 6.47
CA VAL A 60 -3.80 -8.09 7.38
C VAL A 60 -2.89 -7.82 8.57
N ALA A 61 -1.76 -7.13 8.36
CA ALA A 61 -0.89 -6.73 9.46
C ALA A 61 -1.61 -5.79 10.44
N ALA A 62 -2.39 -4.83 9.93
CA ALA A 62 -3.21 -3.95 10.76
C ALA A 62 -4.30 -4.71 11.51
N ALA A 63 -4.98 -5.67 10.86
CA ALA A 63 -5.96 -6.53 11.52
C ALA A 63 -5.34 -7.39 12.63
N LEU A 64 -4.12 -7.91 12.43
CA LEU A 64 -3.41 -8.65 13.48
C LEU A 64 -3.02 -7.78 14.68
N ILE A 65 -2.57 -6.55 14.41
CA ILE A 65 -2.25 -5.60 15.47
C ILE A 65 -3.52 -5.23 16.25
N ASP A 66 -4.63 -4.99 15.57
CA ASP A 66 -5.93 -4.71 16.21
C ASP A 66 -6.37 -5.87 17.12
N LEU A 67 -6.29 -7.11 16.63
CA LEU A 67 -6.57 -8.31 17.42
C LEU A 67 -5.63 -8.43 18.65
N ALA A 68 -4.36 -8.08 18.49
CA ALA A 68 -3.40 -8.09 19.59
C ALA A 68 -3.68 -6.99 20.63
N VAL A 69 -4.02 -5.77 20.19
CA VAL A 69 -4.42 -4.65 21.07
C VAL A 69 -5.68 -4.99 21.85
N ARG A 70 -6.64 -5.67 21.22
CA ARG A 70 -7.87 -6.18 21.89
C ARG A 70 -7.63 -7.43 22.72
N ARG A 71 -6.37 -7.88 22.84
CA ARG A 71 -5.98 -9.07 23.61
C ARG A 71 -6.64 -10.38 23.16
N LYS A 72 -7.08 -10.45 21.92
CA LYS A 72 -7.66 -11.67 21.32
C LYS A 72 -6.58 -12.63 20.82
N VAL A 73 -5.41 -12.08 20.46
CA VAL A 73 -4.23 -12.86 20.08
C VAL A 73 -2.97 -12.31 20.77
N ARG A 74 -1.95 -13.16 20.94
CA ARG A 74 -0.61 -12.76 21.38
C ARG A 74 0.37 -12.89 20.24
N LEU A 75 1.18 -11.86 20.04
CA LEU A 75 2.30 -11.92 19.10
C LEU A 75 3.53 -12.43 19.85
N LEU A 76 4.09 -13.52 19.38
CA LEU A 76 5.28 -14.14 19.95
C LEU A 76 6.47 -13.81 19.08
N VAL A 77 7.54 -13.32 19.68
CA VAL A 77 8.82 -13.10 19.03
C VAL A 77 9.80 -14.11 19.65
N ASP A 78 10.42 -14.95 18.81
CA ASP A 78 11.46 -15.88 19.28
C ASP A 78 12.69 -15.06 19.69
N ALA A 79 12.89 -14.90 21.01
CA ALA A 79 14.03 -14.19 21.57
C ALA A 79 15.36 -14.89 21.24
N ASP A 80 15.38 -16.21 21.22
CA ASP A 80 16.58 -17.04 20.95
C ASP A 80 17.10 -16.85 19.51
N ALA A 81 16.24 -16.49 18.57
CA ALA A 81 16.64 -16.18 17.19
C ALA A 81 17.26 -14.78 17.03
N ALA A 82 17.07 -13.90 18.01
CA ALA A 82 17.64 -12.56 18.03
C ALA A 82 19.09 -12.56 18.55
N GLU A 83 19.44 -13.49 19.45
CA GLU A 83 20.77 -13.59 20.08
C GLU A 83 21.80 -14.36 19.23
N SER A 84 21.37 -15.26 18.36
CA SER A 84 22.27 -15.97 17.45
C SER A 84 22.70 -15.06 16.29
N GLY A 85 23.72 -14.26 16.53
CA GLY A 85 24.34 -13.22 15.69
C GLY A 85 24.68 -13.51 14.22
N GLY A 86 23.87 -14.29 13.54
CA GLY A 86 23.94 -14.60 12.13
C GLY A 86 22.90 -13.83 11.34
N SER A 87 23.37 -12.87 10.55
CA SER A 87 22.64 -12.19 9.46
C SER A 87 21.21 -11.80 9.82
N ARG A 88 20.83 -10.52 9.72
CA ARG A 88 19.51 -9.90 9.94
C ARG A 88 18.31 -10.66 9.33
N LYS A 89 18.20 -11.97 9.52
CA LYS A 89 16.97 -12.71 9.31
C LYS A 89 16.02 -12.26 10.40
N ARG A 90 14.94 -11.57 10.00
CA ARG A 90 13.86 -11.17 10.89
C ARG A 90 13.50 -12.34 11.79
N ALA A 91 13.54 -12.10 13.11
CA ALA A 91 13.11 -13.10 14.09
C ALA A 91 11.75 -13.68 13.65
N PRO A 92 11.56 -14.99 13.67
CA PRO A 92 10.30 -15.60 13.28
C PRO A 92 9.23 -15.10 14.25
N VAL A 93 8.24 -14.41 13.72
CA VAL A 93 7.09 -13.94 14.51
C VAL A 93 6.07 -15.06 14.51
N GLY A 94 5.66 -15.47 15.70
CA GLY A 94 4.55 -16.38 15.94
C GLY A 94 3.31 -15.64 16.40
N MET A 95 2.18 -16.29 16.36
CA MET A 95 0.93 -15.81 16.90
C MET A 95 0.20 -16.93 17.63
N GLU A 96 -0.35 -16.61 18.80
CA GLU A 96 -1.14 -17.49 19.66
C GLU A 96 -2.55 -16.93 19.83
N ILE A 97 -3.56 -17.79 19.78
CA ILE A 97 -4.95 -17.43 20.05
C ILE A 97 -5.17 -17.49 21.55
N VAL A 98 -5.70 -16.41 22.14
CA VAL A 98 -5.97 -16.31 23.57
C VAL A 98 -7.25 -17.11 23.90
N ASP A 99 -7.23 -17.85 25.01
CA ASP A 99 -8.38 -18.61 25.49
C ASP A 99 -9.56 -17.69 25.86
N GLY A 100 -10.79 -18.12 25.54
CA GLY A 100 -12.00 -17.35 25.79
C GLY A 100 -12.25 -16.14 24.86
N ALA A 101 -11.38 -15.89 23.87
CA ALA A 101 -11.58 -14.79 22.95
C ALA A 101 -12.76 -15.05 21.99
N THR A 102 -13.65 -14.07 21.87
CA THR A 102 -14.75 -14.08 20.91
C THR A 102 -14.38 -13.30 19.68
N PHE A 103 -14.69 -13.81 18.47
CA PHE A 103 -14.32 -13.23 17.19
C PHE A 103 -15.55 -12.89 16.38
N THR A 104 -15.47 -11.79 15.64
CA THR A 104 -16.46 -11.47 14.60
C THR A 104 -16.23 -12.35 13.36
N PRO A 105 -17.23 -12.48 12.44
CA PRO A 105 -17.06 -13.25 11.21
C PRO A 105 -15.89 -12.78 10.35
N GLU A 106 -15.61 -11.48 10.32
CA GLU A 106 -14.46 -10.92 9.59
C GLU A 106 -13.13 -11.27 10.25
N GLU A 107 -13.06 -11.18 11.59
CA GLU A 107 -11.89 -11.59 12.36
C GLU A 107 -11.60 -13.09 12.19
N LEU A 108 -12.65 -13.92 12.19
CA LEU A 108 -12.55 -15.36 11.91
C LEU A 108 -11.97 -15.63 10.52
N SER A 109 -12.42 -14.91 9.50
CA SER A 109 -11.89 -15.10 8.15
C SER A 109 -10.39 -14.79 8.05
N VAL A 110 -9.89 -13.82 8.81
CA VAL A 110 -8.45 -13.52 8.92
C VAL A 110 -7.72 -14.66 9.65
N LEU A 111 -8.28 -15.14 10.77
CA LEU A 111 -7.69 -16.24 11.53
C LEU A 111 -7.65 -17.53 10.73
N GLU A 112 -8.73 -17.88 10.00
CA GLU A 112 -8.77 -19.04 9.10
C GLU A 112 -7.72 -18.94 7.98
N ALA A 113 -7.51 -17.76 7.42
CA ALA A 113 -6.46 -17.56 6.42
C ALA A 113 -5.06 -17.79 7.01
N LEU A 114 -4.87 -17.45 8.28
CA LEU A 114 -3.60 -17.55 8.98
C LEU A 114 -3.38 -18.94 9.58
N PHE A 115 -4.33 -19.45 10.36
CA PHE A 115 -4.21 -20.72 11.09
C PHE A 115 -4.78 -21.93 10.34
N GLY A 116 -5.64 -21.70 9.34
CA GLY A 116 -6.46 -22.73 8.74
C GLY A 116 -7.77 -22.93 9.52
N PRO A 117 -8.56 -23.98 9.21
CA PRO A 117 -9.87 -24.23 9.84
C PRO A 117 -9.78 -24.49 11.34
N ASP A 118 -8.63 -24.98 11.82
CA ASP A 118 -8.44 -25.28 13.25
C ASP A 118 -7.82 -24.07 13.95
N HIS A 119 -8.63 -23.21 14.51
CA HIS A 119 -8.22 -22.05 15.31
C HIS A 119 -8.57 -22.26 16.80
N THR A 120 -8.07 -23.35 17.35
CA THR A 120 -8.24 -23.65 18.77
C THR A 120 -7.40 -22.72 19.67
N PRO A 121 -7.89 -22.34 20.87
CA PRO A 121 -7.12 -21.58 21.85
C PRO A 121 -5.78 -22.25 22.17
N GLY A 122 -4.75 -21.45 22.43
CA GLY A 122 -3.40 -21.92 22.72
C GLY A 122 -2.60 -22.39 21.49
N ARG A 123 -3.20 -22.40 20.29
CA ARG A 123 -2.49 -22.78 19.08
C ARG A 123 -1.52 -21.68 18.66
N VAL A 124 -0.25 -22.05 18.53
CA VAL A 124 0.82 -21.17 18.06
C VAL A 124 1.11 -21.43 16.58
N ARG A 125 1.11 -20.41 15.76
CA ARG A 125 1.59 -20.46 14.38
C ARG A 125 2.78 -19.57 14.15
N ARG A 126 3.83 -20.13 13.57
CA ARG A 126 5.01 -19.39 13.09
C ARG A 126 4.86 -19.04 11.61
N PHE A 127 5.14 -17.78 11.24
CA PHE A 127 4.91 -17.27 9.87
C PHE A 127 6.03 -17.59 8.86
N SER A 128 7.06 -18.35 9.26
CA SER A 128 8.27 -18.53 8.45
C SER A 128 8.18 -19.60 7.37
N SER A 129 7.28 -20.59 7.48
CA SER A 129 7.40 -21.82 6.70
C SER A 129 6.65 -21.86 5.37
N ASP A 130 5.56 -21.09 5.17
CA ASP A 130 4.65 -21.22 4.01
C ASP A 130 4.21 -19.89 3.37
N ALA A 131 5.17 -19.00 3.09
CA ALA A 131 4.86 -17.65 2.59
C ALA A 131 3.96 -17.62 1.34
N ARG A 132 4.11 -18.55 0.41
CA ARG A 132 3.29 -18.61 -0.83
C ARG A 132 1.85 -19.05 -0.56
N ALA A 133 1.65 -20.06 0.26
CA ALA A 133 0.32 -20.54 0.63
C ALA A 133 -0.42 -19.50 1.48
N LEU A 134 0.29 -18.90 2.43
CA LEU A 134 -0.22 -17.80 3.23
C LEU A 134 -0.66 -16.61 2.36
N HIS A 135 0.18 -16.21 1.41
CA HIS A 135 -0.14 -15.11 0.50
C HIS A 135 -1.40 -15.35 -0.33
N ARG A 136 -1.62 -16.59 -0.80
CA ARG A 136 -2.84 -16.96 -1.53
C ARG A 136 -4.09 -16.88 -0.64
N ARG A 137 -4.02 -17.39 0.60
CA ARG A 137 -5.14 -17.34 1.55
C ARG A 137 -5.49 -15.92 1.95
N VAL A 138 -4.48 -15.11 2.27
CA VAL A 138 -4.64 -13.69 2.57
C VAL A 138 -5.29 -12.93 1.40
N ARG A 139 -4.87 -13.21 0.17
CA ARG A 139 -5.54 -12.64 -1.01
C ARG A 139 -7.01 -13.04 -1.10
N GLY A 140 -7.34 -14.31 -0.80
CA GLY A 140 -8.73 -14.77 -0.77
C GLY A 140 -9.61 -13.96 0.19
N VAL A 141 -9.11 -13.68 1.39
CA VAL A 141 -9.82 -12.84 2.37
C VAL A 141 -10.02 -11.41 1.86
N LEU A 142 -8.97 -10.82 1.27
CA LEU A 142 -9.07 -9.46 0.72
C LEU A 142 -10.04 -9.40 -0.47
N ASP A 143 -10.03 -10.40 -1.34
CA ASP A 143 -10.93 -10.48 -2.48
C ASP A 143 -12.39 -10.68 -2.03
N GLU A 144 -12.62 -11.48 -0.98
CA GLU A 144 -13.96 -11.65 -0.40
C GLU A 144 -14.44 -10.36 0.27
N THR A 145 -13.57 -9.69 1.02
CA THR A 145 -13.87 -8.38 1.61
C THR A 145 -14.17 -7.33 0.52
N GLU A 146 -13.42 -7.36 -0.60
CA GLU A 146 -13.67 -6.49 -1.75
C GLU A 146 -15.06 -6.76 -2.38
N LYS A 147 -15.47 -8.03 -2.48
CA LYS A 147 -16.81 -8.39 -2.97
C LYS A 147 -17.92 -7.90 -2.04
N ARG A 148 -17.73 -8.01 -0.73
CA ARG A 148 -18.68 -7.47 0.28
C ARG A 148 -18.82 -5.96 0.18
N LEU A 149 -17.71 -5.21 0.04
CA LEU A 149 -17.73 -3.77 -0.21
C LEU A 149 -18.42 -3.41 -1.53
N ALA A 150 -18.27 -4.25 -2.57
CA ALA A 150 -18.94 -4.06 -3.84
C ALA A 150 -20.44 -4.34 -3.75
N SER A 151 -20.86 -5.36 -3.00
CA SER A 151 -22.28 -5.65 -2.76
C SER A 151 -22.95 -4.58 -1.90
N ALA A 152 -22.22 -3.99 -0.94
CA ALA A 152 -22.66 -2.83 -0.16
C ALA A 152 -22.70 -1.51 -0.99
N GLY A 153 -22.31 -1.56 -2.26
CA GLY A 153 -22.37 -0.38 -3.14
C GLY A 153 -21.28 0.66 -2.89
N LEU A 154 -20.26 0.36 -2.10
CA LEU A 154 -19.17 1.28 -1.76
C LEU A 154 -18.11 1.35 -2.84
N ILE A 155 -17.86 0.24 -3.53
CA ILE A 155 -16.90 0.16 -4.64
C ILE A 155 -17.58 -0.39 -5.90
N ALA A 156 -17.02 -0.07 -7.07
CA ALA A 156 -17.47 -0.68 -8.32
C ALA A 156 -16.90 -2.10 -8.44
N ARG A 157 -17.69 -3.02 -9.00
CA ARG A 157 -17.22 -4.39 -9.28
C ARG A 157 -16.01 -4.34 -10.22
N GLY A 158 -14.95 -5.01 -9.83
CA GLY A 158 -13.71 -5.11 -10.59
C GLY A 158 -12.82 -3.87 -10.50
N ARG A 159 -11.53 -4.10 -10.70
CA ARG A 159 -10.52 -3.04 -10.70
C ARG A 159 -10.37 -2.43 -12.08
N ARG A 160 -10.19 -1.11 -12.14
CA ARG A 160 -9.85 -0.44 -13.40
C ARG A 160 -8.38 -0.71 -13.74
N GLY A 161 -8.17 -1.72 -14.58
CA GLY A 161 -6.82 -2.13 -14.99
C GLY A 161 -6.65 -2.26 -16.50
N TRP A 162 -7.75 -2.24 -17.26
CA TRP A 162 -7.72 -2.44 -18.70
C TRP A 162 -6.89 -1.35 -19.44
N ALA A 163 -7.16 -0.08 -19.13
CA ALA A 163 -6.44 1.03 -19.75
C ALA A 163 -4.93 0.99 -19.42
N THR A 164 -4.60 0.71 -18.16
CA THR A 164 -3.20 0.58 -17.73
C THR A 164 -2.50 -0.63 -18.32
N PHE A 165 -3.23 -1.73 -18.52
CA PHE A 165 -2.71 -2.90 -19.24
C PHE A 165 -2.40 -2.55 -20.69
N LEU A 166 -3.33 -1.89 -21.40
CA LEU A 166 -3.11 -1.47 -22.79
C LEU A 166 -1.94 -0.49 -22.91
N ILE A 167 -1.84 0.50 -22.00
CA ILE A 167 -0.70 1.44 -21.99
C ILE A 167 0.62 0.68 -21.85
N ARG A 168 0.70 -0.32 -20.97
CA ARG A 168 1.92 -1.12 -20.79
C ARG A 168 2.25 -1.97 -22.00
N VAL A 169 1.26 -2.64 -22.58
CA VAL A 169 1.46 -3.45 -23.79
C VAL A 169 1.91 -2.56 -24.95
N ALA A 170 1.25 -1.42 -25.17
CA ALA A 170 1.62 -0.48 -26.20
C ALA A 170 3.03 0.10 -25.98
N ALA A 171 3.39 0.41 -24.73
CA ALA A 171 4.74 0.90 -24.43
C ALA A 171 5.82 -0.16 -24.70
N VAL A 172 5.56 -1.44 -24.41
CA VAL A 172 6.47 -2.55 -24.74
C VAL A 172 6.62 -2.67 -26.27
N LEU A 173 5.53 -2.52 -27.03
CA LEU A 173 5.59 -2.51 -28.51
C LEU A 173 6.41 -1.34 -29.03
N VAL A 174 6.23 -0.14 -28.50
CA VAL A 174 7.02 1.04 -28.86
C VAL A 174 8.51 0.83 -28.55
N ILE A 175 8.83 0.23 -27.38
CA ILE A 175 10.21 -0.14 -27.05
C ILE A 175 10.78 -1.10 -28.10
N GLY A 176 10.01 -2.12 -28.48
CA GLY A 176 10.42 -3.06 -29.53
C GLY A 176 10.69 -2.39 -30.86
N VAL A 177 9.83 -1.46 -31.30
CA VAL A 177 10.01 -0.66 -32.51
C VAL A 177 11.26 0.23 -32.41
N CYS A 178 11.46 0.93 -31.30
CA CYS A 178 12.67 1.75 -31.10
C CYS A 178 13.96 0.92 -31.18
N LEU A 179 13.98 -0.26 -30.56
CA LEU A 179 15.11 -1.17 -30.60
C LEU A 179 15.38 -1.69 -32.04
N LEU A 180 14.30 -2.07 -32.74
CA LEU A 180 14.41 -2.51 -34.14
C LEU A 180 14.99 -1.40 -35.03
N LEU A 181 14.49 -0.16 -34.91
CA LEU A 181 15.01 0.99 -35.66
C LEU A 181 16.45 1.32 -35.25
N LEU A 182 16.82 1.10 -33.98
CA LEU A 182 18.20 1.30 -33.54
C LEU A 182 19.16 0.30 -34.23
N VAL A 183 18.77 -0.98 -34.29
CA VAL A 183 19.53 -2.02 -34.99
C VAL A 183 19.60 -1.72 -36.46
N ALA A 184 18.49 -1.30 -37.09
CA ALA A 184 18.47 -0.92 -38.50
C ALA A 184 19.34 0.30 -38.78
N ALA A 185 19.37 1.28 -37.90
CA ALA A 185 20.25 2.44 -37.98
C ALA A 185 21.74 2.07 -37.96
N TRP A 186 22.08 1.06 -37.16
CA TRP A 186 23.46 0.55 -37.08
C TRP A 186 23.95 -0.13 -38.36
N ALA A 187 23.02 -0.68 -39.15
CA ALA A 187 23.32 -1.27 -40.47
C ALA A 187 23.53 -0.24 -41.59
N VAL A 188 23.21 1.02 -41.36
CA VAL A 188 23.39 2.12 -42.35
C VAL A 188 24.78 2.74 -42.15
N SER A 189 25.52 2.93 -43.22
CA SER A 189 26.92 3.32 -43.17
C SER A 189 27.23 4.69 -42.53
N GLU A 190 26.25 5.62 -42.46
CA GLU A 190 26.40 6.91 -41.77
C GLU A 190 25.06 7.39 -41.17
N PRO A 191 24.62 6.83 -40.03
CA PRO A 191 23.47 7.35 -39.33
C PRO A 191 23.83 8.65 -38.63
N GLY A 192 23.12 9.74 -38.92
CA GLY A 192 23.33 11.02 -38.21
C GLY A 192 23.07 10.92 -36.72
N ALA A 193 23.87 11.58 -35.90
CA ALA A 193 23.74 11.56 -34.40
C ALA A 193 22.32 11.90 -33.93
N ALA A 194 21.58 12.77 -34.63
CA ALA A 194 20.21 13.14 -34.34
C ALA A 194 19.24 11.95 -34.34
N LEU A 195 19.47 10.92 -35.18
CA LEU A 195 18.64 9.71 -35.23
C LEU A 195 18.75 8.92 -33.95
N TYR A 196 19.95 8.71 -33.42
CA TYR A 196 20.19 8.01 -32.16
C TYR A 196 19.57 8.75 -30.97
N VAL A 197 19.71 10.08 -30.94
CA VAL A 197 19.12 10.91 -29.88
C VAL A 197 17.58 10.74 -29.82
N VAL A 198 16.92 10.78 -30.99
CA VAL A 198 15.45 10.62 -31.08
C VAL A 198 15.02 9.21 -30.65
N LEU A 199 15.72 8.16 -31.06
CA LEU A 199 15.38 6.78 -30.68
C LEU A 199 15.62 6.52 -29.21
N ILE A 200 16.72 7.00 -28.64
CA ILE A 200 17.02 6.89 -27.22
C ILE A 200 15.99 7.68 -26.40
N ALA A 201 15.64 8.90 -26.81
CA ALA A 201 14.59 9.68 -26.16
C ALA A 201 13.24 8.94 -26.18
N GLY A 202 12.83 8.36 -27.31
CA GLY A 202 11.62 7.54 -27.42
C GLY A 202 11.64 6.35 -26.49
N LEU A 203 12.76 5.63 -26.37
CA LEU A 203 12.96 4.52 -25.47
C LEU A 203 12.80 4.93 -23.99
N VAL A 204 13.48 6.02 -23.59
CA VAL A 204 13.40 6.56 -22.21
C VAL A 204 11.97 6.96 -21.85
N VAL A 205 11.28 7.66 -22.77
CA VAL A 205 9.89 8.09 -22.59
C VAL A 205 8.94 6.89 -22.49
N ALA A 206 9.11 5.85 -23.29
CA ALA A 206 8.30 4.64 -23.21
C ALA A 206 8.51 3.87 -21.88
N ILE A 207 9.74 3.80 -21.40
CA ILE A 207 10.05 3.23 -20.07
C ILE A 207 9.41 4.08 -18.96
N ALA A 208 9.49 5.40 -19.06
CA ALA A 208 8.85 6.32 -18.12
C ALA A 208 7.31 6.13 -18.11
N ALA A 209 6.68 5.92 -19.27
CA ALA A 209 5.25 5.65 -19.36
C ALA A 209 4.85 4.37 -18.60
N ILE A 210 5.65 3.30 -18.67
CA ILE A 210 5.43 2.06 -17.91
C ILE A 210 5.56 2.32 -16.39
N ALA A 211 6.56 3.10 -15.98
CA ALA A 211 6.82 3.42 -14.57
C ALA A 211 5.72 4.30 -13.96
N VAL A 212 5.23 5.26 -14.74
CA VAL A 212 4.17 6.19 -14.33
C VAL A 212 2.78 5.53 -14.34
N ALA A 213 2.54 4.56 -15.24
CA ALA A 213 1.25 3.89 -15.36
C ALA A 213 0.80 3.26 -14.04
N PRO A 214 -0.38 3.63 -13.51
CA PRO A 214 -0.84 3.14 -12.22
C PRO A 214 -1.06 1.63 -12.25
N ARG A 215 -1.06 1.01 -11.06
CA ARG A 215 -1.50 -0.38 -10.92
C ARG A 215 -3.04 -0.43 -11.04
N PRO A 216 -3.64 -1.62 -11.33
CA PRO A 216 -5.09 -1.78 -11.29
C PRO A 216 -5.64 -1.28 -9.95
N TRP A 217 -6.59 -0.35 -9.99
CA TRP A 217 -7.10 0.36 -8.81
C TRP A 217 -8.61 0.26 -8.69
N ARG A 218 -9.12 0.39 -7.45
CA ARG A 218 -10.55 0.34 -7.14
C ARG A 218 -11.20 1.67 -7.49
N ARG A 219 -12.42 1.59 -8.05
CA ARG A 219 -13.27 2.77 -8.26
C ARG A 219 -14.23 2.88 -7.09
N PHE A 220 -14.09 3.92 -6.29
CA PHE A 220 -15.01 4.20 -5.19
C PHE A 220 -16.26 4.87 -5.73
N ARG A 221 -17.42 4.46 -5.19
CA ARG A 221 -18.70 5.10 -5.48
C ARG A 221 -18.93 6.29 -4.53
N PRO A 222 -19.85 7.22 -4.86
CA PRO A 222 -20.18 8.33 -3.97
C PRO A 222 -20.55 7.90 -2.54
N ALA A 223 -21.22 6.76 -2.38
CA ALA A 223 -21.57 6.18 -1.08
C ALA A 223 -20.37 5.90 -0.17
N ALA A 224 -19.18 5.68 -0.71
CA ALA A 224 -17.95 5.48 0.08
C ALA A 224 -17.30 6.81 0.54
N GLN A 225 -17.73 7.95 0.00
CA GLN A 225 -17.09 9.24 0.28
C GLN A 225 -17.12 9.62 1.77
N PRO A 226 -18.25 9.51 2.51
CA PRO A 226 -18.27 9.88 3.93
C PRO A 226 -17.32 9.03 4.76
N MET A 227 -17.23 7.71 4.51
CA MET A 227 -16.30 6.82 5.21
C MET A 227 -14.85 7.17 4.90
N ARG A 228 -14.54 7.39 3.62
CA ARG A 228 -13.20 7.79 3.18
C ARG A 228 -12.80 9.17 3.73
N ALA A 229 -13.72 10.11 3.80
CA ALA A 229 -13.50 11.43 4.41
C ALA A 229 -13.21 11.30 5.91
N HIS A 230 -13.95 10.44 6.61
CA HIS A 230 -13.71 10.13 8.01
C HIS A 230 -12.29 9.56 8.24
N LEU A 231 -11.90 8.56 7.45
CA LEU A 231 -10.55 7.97 7.52
C LEU A 231 -9.45 8.98 7.15
N ALA A 232 -9.72 9.91 6.22
CA ALA A 232 -8.81 11.00 5.91
C ALA A 232 -8.62 11.94 7.11
N GLY A 233 -9.69 12.26 7.85
CA GLY A 233 -9.64 13.05 9.07
C GLY A 233 -8.87 12.36 10.20
N MET A 234 -9.03 11.05 10.38
CA MET A 234 -8.24 10.27 11.35
C MET A 234 -6.75 10.27 10.98
N ARG A 235 -6.43 10.10 9.71
CA ARG A 235 -5.03 10.16 9.23
C ARG A 235 -4.41 11.54 9.47
N GLU A 236 -5.18 12.60 9.26
CA GLU A 236 -4.75 13.97 9.52
C GLU A 236 -4.47 14.18 11.03
N TYR A 237 -5.36 13.69 11.90
CA TYR A 237 -5.15 13.73 13.35
C TYR A 237 -3.84 13.03 13.75
N ILE A 238 -3.60 11.81 13.27
CA ILE A 238 -2.38 11.06 13.57
C ILE A 238 -1.15 11.85 13.09
N ALA A 239 -1.19 12.40 11.87
CA ALA A 239 -0.08 13.18 11.33
C ALA A 239 0.20 14.45 12.15
N LEU A 240 -0.82 15.11 12.67
CA LEU A 240 -0.67 16.27 13.58
C LEU A 240 -0.08 15.84 14.92
N ALA A 241 -0.59 14.76 15.51
CA ALA A 241 -0.10 14.23 16.77
C ALA A 241 1.36 13.76 16.71
N GLU A 242 1.80 13.20 15.55
CA GLU A 242 3.20 12.84 15.32
C GLU A 242 4.11 14.06 15.08
N ALA A 243 3.57 15.13 14.50
CA ALA A 243 4.35 16.34 14.20
C ALA A 243 4.61 17.22 15.43
N GLU A 244 3.74 17.19 16.43
CA GLU A 244 3.83 18.02 17.63
C GLU A 244 5.10 17.72 18.47
N PRO A 245 5.44 16.46 18.83
CA PRO A 245 6.66 16.14 19.56
C PRO A 245 7.94 16.53 18.79
N LEU A 246 7.91 16.39 17.46
CA LEU A 246 9.05 16.77 16.61
C LEU A 246 9.26 18.29 16.58
N ARG A 247 8.19 19.07 16.60
CA ARG A 247 8.29 20.54 16.69
C ARG A 247 8.86 20.98 18.02
N PHE A 248 8.46 20.36 19.13
CA PHE A 248 9.04 20.62 20.46
C PHE A 248 10.53 20.28 20.53
N SER A 249 10.96 19.15 19.97
CA SER A 249 12.37 18.75 19.97
C SER A 249 13.26 19.60 19.04
N GLN A 250 12.68 20.22 18.02
CA GLN A 250 13.40 21.07 17.06
C GLN A 250 13.35 22.56 17.40
N SER A 251 12.50 22.99 18.31
CA SER A 251 12.50 24.37 18.80
C SER A 251 13.69 24.59 19.73
N ALA A 252 14.46 25.68 19.53
CA ALA A 252 15.62 26.04 20.35
C ALA A 252 15.27 26.23 21.84
N GLY A 253 13.97 26.34 22.19
CA GLY A 253 13.49 26.39 23.57
C GLY A 253 13.05 25.04 24.16
N GLY A 254 13.07 23.97 23.39
CA GLY A 254 12.64 22.62 23.83
C GLY A 254 13.68 21.89 24.72
N ALA A 255 14.78 22.54 25.03
CA ALA A 255 15.83 21.99 25.88
C ALA A 255 15.73 22.42 27.37
N GLU A 256 14.61 23.06 27.78
CA GLU A 256 14.40 23.30 29.21
C GLU A 256 14.01 21.95 29.86
N PRO A 257 14.86 21.46 30.83
CA PRO A 257 14.47 20.30 31.61
C PRO A 257 13.21 20.67 32.38
N VAL A 258 12.14 19.93 32.17
CA VAL A 258 10.91 20.01 32.96
C VAL A 258 11.31 19.64 34.40
N SER A 259 11.63 20.66 35.22
CA SER A 259 11.81 20.51 36.66
C SER A 259 10.46 20.08 37.22
N TYR A 260 10.33 18.78 37.48
CA TYR A 260 9.26 18.28 38.35
C TYR A 260 9.55 18.79 39.75
N THR A 261 9.18 20.04 40.04
CA THR A 261 9.11 20.54 41.40
C THR A 261 7.96 19.81 42.09
N HIS A 262 8.32 18.84 42.88
CA HIS A 262 7.67 18.27 44.02
C HIS A 262 6.25 18.78 44.33
N LEU A 263 5.26 17.96 44.03
CA LEU A 263 4.04 17.93 44.83
C LEU A 263 4.39 17.32 46.21
N THR A 264 4.85 18.18 47.13
CA THR A 264 4.86 17.83 48.55
C THR A 264 3.42 17.79 49.01
N LEU A 265 2.93 16.58 49.24
CA LEU A 265 1.67 16.36 49.99
C LEU A 265 1.82 16.98 51.37
N PRO A 266 0.89 17.80 51.85
CA PRO A 266 0.90 18.27 53.24
C PRO A 266 0.64 17.09 54.14
N THR A 267 1.67 16.73 54.93
CA THR A 267 1.54 15.80 56.04
C THR A 267 0.68 16.46 57.11
N LYS A 268 -0.50 15.93 57.34
CA LYS A 268 -1.38 16.36 58.43
C LYS A 268 -0.82 15.83 59.76
N ALA A 269 -0.38 16.76 60.67
CA ALA A 269 -0.11 16.48 62.03
C ALA A 269 -1.42 16.28 62.82
#